data_4af8e9f8b185b581dbffee8243cfdc7c
#
_entry.id   4af8e9f8b185b581dbffee8243cfdc7c
#
_cell.length_a   1.000
_cell.length_b   1.000
_cell.length_c   1.000
_cell.angle_alpha   90.00
_cell.angle_beta   90.00
_cell.angle_gamma   90.00
#
_symmetry.space_group_name_H-M   'P 1'
#
loop_
_entity.id
_entity.type
_entity.pdbx_description
1 polymer ?
#
loop_
_entity_poly.entity_id
_entity_poly.type
_entity_poly.pdbx_seq_one_letter_code
_entity_poly.pdbx_strand_id
1 'polypeptide(L)'
;VLVAGGLVLWRLWRWRPWACRQRPDLLGLMLGYAWLGVGLLLLARAWWQQPHASATLHAFTIGALGALASGIMLRQAILRARGRPEAEPLLLPLALLFSLAAVLRLLALEAGQHWLALLWGSALAWSLAWGLTAWRLLHWRRRTVRRRLDPGQLPREGYRRAGP
;
A
#
# COMPACT_ATOMS: atom_id res chain seq x y z
N VAL A 1 -23.86 -0.63 -1.63
CA VAL A 1 -22.48 -0.66 -2.16
C VAL A 1 -22.11 0.69 -2.78
N LEU A 2 -22.95 1.29 -3.67
CA LEU A 2 -22.71 2.62 -4.26
C LEU A 2 -22.48 3.71 -3.20
N VAL A 3 -23.39 3.79 -2.23
CA VAL A 3 -23.29 4.77 -1.13
C VAL A 3 -21.98 4.56 -0.34
N ALA A 4 -21.61 3.32 -0.05
CA ALA A 4 -20.37 3.03 0.65
C ALA A 4 -19.15 3.46 -0.14
N GLY A 5 -19.09 3.18 -1.47
CA GLY A 5 -18.01 3.64 -2.34
C GLY A 5 -17.91 5.16 -2.40
N GLY A 6 -19.04 5.84 -2.54
CA GLY A 6 -19.12 7.30 -2.51
C GLY A 6 -18.64 7.90 -1.18
N LEU A 7 -19.03 7.32 -0.04
CA LEU A 7 -18.60 7.76 1.29
C LEU A 7 -17.10 7.56 1.50
N VAL A 8 -16.53 6.45 1.02
CA VAL A 8 -15.08 6.20 1.08
C VAL A 8 -14.31 7.28 0.31
N LEU A 9 -14.71 7.57 -0.92
CA LEU A 9 -14.06 8.61 -1.75
C LEU A 9 -14.28 10.02 -1.19
N TRP A 10 -15.48 10.33 -0.70
CA TRP A 10 -15.76 11.61 -0.05
C TRP A 10 -14.92 11.81 1.22
N ARG A 11 -14.78 10.75 2.05
CA ARG A 11 -13.90 10.77 3.22
C ARG A 11 -12.45 11.00 2.83
N LEU A 12 -11.96 10.36 1.76
CA LEU A 12 -10.62 10.57 1.22
C LEU A 12 -10.41 12.03 0.79
N TRP A 13 -11.38 12.60 0.06
CA TRP A 13 -11.35 14.01 -0.32
C TRP A 13 -11.25 14.94 0.89
N ARG A 14 -12.01 14.65 1.95
CA ARG A 14 -12.02 15.44 3.17
C ARG A 14 -10.69 15.41 3.93
N TRP A 15 -9.89 14.38 3.76
CA TRP A 15 -8.54 14.28 4.35
C TRP A 15 -7.51 15.19 3.67
N ARG A 16 -7.88 15.91 2.62
CA ARG A 16 -7.02 16.86 1.89
C ARG A 16 -5.68 16.21 1.50
N PRO A 17 -5.64 15.25 0.56
CA PRO A 17 -4.42 14.54 0.17
C PRO A 17 -3.29 15.47 -0.27
N TRP A 18 -3.61 16.64 -0.81
CA TRP A 18 -2.63 17.68 -1.17
C TRP A 18 -1.88 18.27 0.02
N ALA A 19 -2.44 18.27 1.23
CA ALA A 19 -1.75 18.70 2.44
C ALA A 19 -0.69 17.68 2.90
N CYS A 20 -0.80 16.43 2.45
CA CYS A 20 0.12 15.33 2.79
C CYS A 20 1.25 15.13 1.77
N ARG A 21 1.48 16.09 0.84
CA ARG A 21 2.49 15.94 -0.23
C ARG A 21 3.91 15.70 0.29
N GLN A 22 4.22 16.17 1.49
CA GLN A 22 5.53 15.95 2.13
C GLN A 22 5.63 14.59 2.87
N ARG A 23 4.56 13.81 2.89
CA ARG A 23 4.47 12.52 3.59
C ARG A 23 4.11 11.39 2.62
N PRO A 24 5.09 10.87 1.85
CA PRO A 24 4.85 9.83 0.84
C PRO A 24 4.24 8.54 1.44
N ASP A 25 4.53 8.26 2.70
CA ASP A 25 3.94 7.16 3.45
C ASP A 25 2.41 7.26 3.60
N LEU A 26 1.90 8.48 3.83
CA LEU A 26 0.47 8.72 3.90
C LEU A 26 -0.18 8.70 2.52
N LEU A 27 0.47 9.26 1.51
CA LEU A 27 -0.05 9.24 0.14
C LEU A 27 -0.21 7.81 -0.40
N GLY A 28 0.74 6.91 -0.10
CA GLY A 28 0.63 5.50 -0.47
C GLY A 28 -0.59 4.81 0.16
N LEU A 29 -0.86 5.08 1.44
CA LEU A 29 -2.06 4.56 2.13
C LEU A 29 -3.36 5.17 1.56
N MET A 30 -3.36 6.47 1.27
CA MET A 30 -4.51 7.15 0.65
C MET A 30 -4.82 6.58 -0.73
N LEU A 31 -3.79 6.25 -1.52
CA LEU A 31 -3.97 5.62 -2.82
C LEU A 31 -4.59 4.22 -2.69
N GLY A 32 -4.16 3.41 -1.73
CA GLY A 32 -4.79 2.13 -1.42
C GLY A 32 -6.24 2.28 -0.97
N TYR A 33 -6.54 3.31 -0.18
CA TYR A 33 -7.90 3.63 0.25
C TYR A 33 -8.78 4.15 -0.91
N ALA A 34 -8.20 4.88 -1.86
CA ALA A 34 -8.87 5.26 -3.10
C ALA A 34 -9.30 4.04 -3.92
N TRP A 35 -8.41 3.05 -4.05
CA TRP A 35 -8.73 1.79 -4.72
C TRP A 35 -9.86 1.01 -4.04
N LEU A 36 -9.99 1.10 -2.70
CA LEU A 36 -11.13 0.53 -2.00
C LEU A 36 -12.45 1.18 -2.45
N GLY A 37 -12.48 2.51 -2.55
CA GLY A 37 -13.62 3.25 -3.06
C GLY A 37 -13.95 2.90 -4.52
N VAL A 38 -12.94 2.88 -5.39
CA VAL A 38 -13.08 2.49 -6.80
C VAL A 38 -13.61 1.06 -6.91
N GLY A 39 -13.05 0.11 -6.15
CA GLY A 39 -13.50 -1.27 -6.12
C GLY A 39 -14.98 -1.41 -5.72
N LEU A 40 -15.44 -0.64 -4.72
CA LEU A 40 -16.85 -0.61 -4.32
C LEU A 40 -17.75 -0.07 -5.43
N LEU A 41 -17.33 0.95 -6.17
CA LEU A 41 -18.10 1.48 -7.29
C LEU A 41 -18.16 0.50 -8.47
N LEU A 42 -17.05 -0.17 -8.78
CA LEU A 42 -16.99 -1.23 -9.79
C LEU A 42 -17.89 -2.41 -9.40
N LEU A 43 -17.91 -2.79 -8.11
CA LEU A 43 -18.79 -3.83 -7.58
C LEU A 43 -20.27 -3.45 -7.74
N ALA A 44 -20.61 -2.21 -7.47
CA ALA A 44 -21.96 -1.72 -7.67
C ALA A 44 -22.37 -1.78 -9.14
N ARG A 45 -21.49 -1.40 -10.06
CA ARG A 45 -21.71 -1.50 -11.50
C ARG A 45 -21.86 -2.95 -11.96
N ALA A 46 -20.99 -3.86 -11.49
CA ALA A 46 -21.03 -5.28 -11.84
C ALA A 46 -22.35 -5.94 -11.38
N TRP A 47 -22.87 -5.53 -10.22
CA TRP A 47 -24.18 -6.01 -9.73
C TRP A 47 -25.33 -5.66 -10.67
N TRP A 48 -25.23 -4.53 -11.34
CA TRP A 48 -26.30 -4.07 -12.26
C TRP A 48 -26.18 -4.65 -13.67
N GLN A 49 -24.95 -4.86 -14.18
CA GLN A 49 -24.66 -5.19 -15.57
C GLN A 49 -24.17 -6.63 -15.82
N GLN A 50 -23.95 -7.40 -14.78
CA GLN A 50 -23.60 -8.84 -14.79
C GLN A 50 -22.30 -9.34 -15.48
N PRO A 51 -21.52 -8.65 -16.33
CA PRO A 51 -20.50 -9.38 -17.08
C PRO A 51 -19.10 -9.46 -16.45
N HIS A 52 -18.73 -8.68 -15.41
CA HIS A 52 -17.33 -8.61 -14.99
C HIS A 52 -17.08 -8.60 -13.48
N ALA A 53 -17.65 -9.54 -12.73
CA ALA A 53 -17.38 -9.70 -11.30
C ALA A 53 -15.88 -9.88 -11.00
N SER A 54 -15.11 -10.51 -11.91
CA SER A 54 -13.66 -10.71 -11.76
C SER A 54 -12.85 -9.40 -11.75
N ALA A 55 -13.27 -8.40 -12.55
CA ALA A 55 -12.63 -7.09 -12.58
C ALA A 55 -12.67 -6.38 -11.22
N THR A 56 -13.82 -6.43 -10.59
CA THR A 56 -14.05 -5.86 -9.26
C THR A 56 -13.14 -6.50 -8.22
N LEU A 57 -13.05 -7.83 -8.22
CA LEU A 57 -12.17 -8.56 -7.32
C LEU A 57 -10.72 -8.15 -7.51
N HIS A 58 -10.25 -7.92 -8.73
CA HIS A 58 -8.88 -7.46 -8.98
C HIS A 58 -8.63 -6.03 -8.50
N ALA A 59 -9.60 -5.11 -8.62
CA ALA A 59 -9.48 -3.78 -8.05
C ALA A 59 -9.29 -3.82 -6.51
N PHE A 60 -10.02 -4.70 -5.83
CA PHE A 60 -9.86 -4.90 -4.38
C PHE A 60 -8.55 -5.59 -4.02
N THR A 61 -8.26 -6.74 -4.64
CA THR A 61 -7.13 -7.59 -4.21
C THR A 61 -5.79 -7.03 -4.65
N ILE A 62 -5.68 -6.49 -5.84
CA ILE A 62 -4.44 -5.93 -6.36
C ILE A 62 -4.29 -4.48 -5.90
N GLY A 63 -5.27 -3.63 -6.20
CA GLY A 63 -5.19 -2.19 -5.93
C GLY A 63 -5.27 -1.86 -4.43
N ALA A 64 -6.42 -2.18 -3.79
CA ALA A 64 -6.64 -1.81 -2.39
C ALA A 64 -5.82 -2.66 -1.43
N LEU A 65 -6.00 -3.99 -1.45
CA LEU A 65 -5.36 -4.88 -0.49
C LEU A 65 -3.84 -4.88 -0.63
N GLY A 66 -3.31 -4.94 -1.87
CA GLY A 66 -1.87 -4.89 -2.12
C GLY A 66 -1.22 -3.63 -1.55
N ALA A 67 -1.74 -2.45 -1.86
CA ALA A 67 -1.20 -1.17 -1.38
C ALA A 67 -1.35 -0.99 0.13
N LEU A 68 -2.53 -1.33 0.70
CA LEU A 68 -2.78 -1.17 2.14
C LEU A 68 -1.98 -2.18 2.97
N ALA A 69 -1.96 -3.46 2.58
CA ALA A 69 -1.25 -4.49 3.32
C ALA A 69 0.26 -4.24 3.34
N SER A 70 0.87 -3.95 2.17
CA SER A 70 2.30 -3.62 2.09
C SER A 70 2.63 -2.38 2.92
N GLY A 71 1.79 -1.34 2.84
CA GLY A 71 1.95 -0.11 3.62
C GLY A 71 1.90 -0.34 5.13
N ILE A 72 0.92 -1.11 5.61
CA ILE A 72 0.77 -1.43 7.03
C ILE A 72 1.94 -2.29 7.52
N MET A 73 2.32 -3.34 6.76
CA MET A 73 3.44 -4.22 7.11
C MET A 73 4.75 -3.45 7.25
N LEU A 74 5.07 -2.57 6.29
CA LEU A 74 6.29 -1.76 6.34
C LEU A 74 6.28 -0.77 7.51
N ARG A 75 5.16 -0.09 7.76
CA ARG A 75 5.04 0.81 8.92
C ARG A 75 5.23 0.07 10.24
N GLN A 76 4.63 -1.11 10.40
CA GLN A 76 4.82 -1.94 11.60
C GLN A 76 6.28 -2.41 11.75
N ALA A 77 6.94 -2.78 10.65
CA ALA A 77 8.35 -3.15 10.67
C ALA A 77 9.25 -1.99 11.12
N ILE A 78 8.99 -0.77 10.64
CA ILE A 78 9.71 0.45 11.03
C ILE A 78 9.48 0.77 12.50
N LEU A 79 8.23 0.73 12.97
CA LEU A 79 7.90 0.97 14.38
C LEU A 79 8.63 0.00 15.31
N ARG A 80 8.67 -1.29 14.95
CA ARG A 80 9.41 -2.30 15.74
C ARG A 80 10.93 -2.08 15.71
N ALA A 81 11.46 -1.59 14.59
CA ALA A 81 12.90 -1.38 14.43
C ALA A 81 13.41 -0.09 15.07
N ARG A 82 12.61 0.98 15.05
CA ARG A 82 13.03 2.33 15.47
C ARG A 82 12.29 2.89 16.68
N GLY A 83 11.18 2.28 17.08
CA GLY A 83 10.33 2.75 18.18
C GLY A 83 9.53 4.01 17.87
N ARG A 84 9.67 4.60 16.69
CA ARG A 84 8.95 5.79 16.24
C ARG A 84 8.53 5.67 14.77
N PRO A 85 7.40 6.30 14.38
CA PRO A 85 6.97 6.33 13.00
C PRO A 85 7.92 7.23 12.20
N GLU A 86 8.57 6.67 11.19
CA GLU A 86 9.35 7.43 10.22
C GLU A 86 8.71 7.34 8.83
N ALA A 87 8.90 8.39 8.04
CA ALA A 87 8.48 8.38 6.64
C ALA A 87 9.30 7.35 5.85
N GLU A 88 8.63 6.44 5.20
CA GLU A 88 9.27 5.46 4.31
C GLU A 88 8.98 5.88 2.86
N PRO A 89 10.01 6.35 2.13
CA PRO A 89 9.82 6.87 0.77
C PRO A 89 9.37 5.78 -0.22
N LEU A 90 9.64 4.51 0.09
CA LEU A 90 9.27 3.39 -0.77
C LEU A 90 7.76 3.10 -0.80
N LEU A 91 6.98 3.60 0.17
CA LEU A 91 5.55 3.32 0.26
C LEU A 91 4.75 3.89 -0.92
N LEU A 92 5.10 5.08 -1.39
CA LEU A 92 4.43 5.66 -2.55
C LEU A 92 4.73 4.92 -3.85
N PRO A 93 6.01 4.62 -4.21
CA PRO A 93 6.33 3.77 -5.36
C PRO A 93 5.65 2.39 -5.33
N LEU A 94 5.58 1.75 -4.16
CA LEU A 94 4.88 0.47 -4.02
C LEU A 94 3.38 0.60 -4.30
N ALA A 95 2.73 1.63 -3.73
CA ALA A 95 1.32 1.88 -3.99
C ALA A 95 1.05 2.21 -5.47
N LEU A 96 1.96 2.90 -6.15
CA LEU A 96 1.89 3.15 -7.59
C LEU A 96 2.06 1.87 -8.41
N LEU A 97 2.96 0.96 -8.03
CA LEU A 97 3.11 -0.33 -8.69
C LEU A 97 1.86 -1.20 -8.55
N PHE A 98 1.26 -1.27 -7.35
CA PHE A 98 -0.01 -1.95 -7.16
C PHE A 98 -1.14 -1.30 -7.96
N SER A 99 -1.16 0.02 -8.04
CA SER A 99 -2.14 0.76 -8.85
C SER A 99 -1.96 0.47 -10.34
N LEU A 100 -0.73 0.47 -10.84
CA LEU A 100 -0.40 0.11 -12.21
C LEU A 100 -0.85 -1.33 -12.51
N ALA A 101 -0.55 -2.28 -11.63
CA ALA A 101 -0.98 -3.67 -11.78
C ALA A 101 -2.51 -3.79 -11.85
N ALA A 102 -3.24 -3.07 -11.00
CA ALA A 102 -4.70 -3.06 -11.00
C ALA A 102 -5.28 -2.44 -12.28
N VAL A 103 -4.73 -1.30 -12.74
CA VAL A 103 -5.15 -0.64 -13.99
C VAL A 103 -4.91 -1.54 -15.20
N LEU A 104 -3.70 -2.11 -15.33
CA LEU A 104 -3.39 -3.04 -16.44
C LEU A 104 -4.32 -4.24 -16.43
N ARG A 105 -4.67 -4.75 -15.26
CA ARG A 105 -5.62 -5.87 -15.13
C ARG A 105 -7.03 -5.51 -15.56
N LEU A 106 -7.49 -4.30 -15.22
CA LEU A 106 -8.80 -3.80 -15.66
C LEU A 106 -8.82 -3.56 -17.17
N LEU A 107 -7.78 -2.96 -17.73
CA LEU A 107 -7.66 -2.71 -19.16
C LEU A 107 -7.59 -4.01 -19.99
N ALA A 108 -6.98 -5.07 -19.43
CA ALA A 108 -6.91 -6.37 -20.10
C ALA A 108 -8.28 -6.98 -20.39
N LEU A 109 -9.34 -6.58 -19.69
CA LEU A 109 -10.71 -7.08 -19.90
C LEU A 109 -11.33 -6.59 -21.22
N GLU A 110 -10.91 -5.41 -21.69
CA GLU A 110 -11.48 -4.75 -22.87
C GLU A 110 -10.47 -4.70 -24.06
N ALA A 111 -9.26 -5.24 -23.86
CA ALA A 111 -8.12 -5.00 -24.77
C ALA A 111 -8.10 -5.90 -26.05
N GLY A 112 -9.12 -6.73 -26.30
CA GLY A 112 -9.18 -7.59 -27.49
C GLY A 112 -7.89 -8.42 -27.66
N GLN A 113 -7.17 -8.22 -28.76
CA GLN A 113 -5.93 -8.98 -29.05
C GLN A 113 -4.74 -8.66 -28.14
N HIS A 114 -4.74 -7.55 -27.42
CA HIS A 114 -3.64 -7.13 -26.52
C HIS A 114 -3.81 -7.58 -25.06
N TRP A 115 -4.88 -8.31 -24.75
CA TRP A 115 -5.21 -8.72 -23.37
C TRP A 115 -4.07 -9.45 -22.66
N LEU A 116 -3.35 -10.32 -23.40
CA LEU A 116 -2.27 -11.13 -22.83
C LEU A 116 -1.06 -10.28 -22.41
N ALA A 117 -0.68 -9.29 -23.22
CA ALA A 117 0.42 -8.37 -22.89
C ALA A 117 0.11 -7.55 -21.64
N LEU A 118 -1.12 -7.04 -21.52
CA LEU A 118 -1.57 -6.30 -20.34
C LEU A 118 -1.64 -7.19 -19.09
N LEU A 119 -2.04 -8.46 -19.26
CA LEU A 119 -2.05 -9.45 -18.19
C LEU A 119 -0.65 -9.71 -17.65
N TRP A 120 0.34 -9.94 -18.52
CA TRP A 120 1.73 -10.13 -18.15
C TRP A 120 2.31 -8.86 -17.50
N GLY A 121 2.03 -7.69 -18.04
CA GLY A 121 2.42 -6.41 -17.44
C GLY A 121 1.87 -6.24 -16.02
N SER A 122 0.60 -6.59 -15.82
CA SER A 122 -0.03 -6.58 -14.49
C SER A 122 0.65 -7.55 -13.52
N ALA A 123 0.91 -8.79 -13.97
CA ALA A 123 1.57 -9.81 -13.16
C ALA A 123 2.99 -9.40 -12.76
N LEU A 124 3.76 -8.84 -13.69
CA LEU A 124 5.11 -8.34 -13.43
C LEU A 124 5.11 -7.17 -12.44
N ALA A 125 4.24 -6.19 -12.62
CA ALA A 125 4.12 -5.05 -11.71
C ALA A 125 3.73 -5.51 -10.30
N TRP A 126 2.78 -6.44 -10.16
CA TRP A 126 2.35 -7.02 -8.89
C TRP A 126 3.48 -7.82 -8.21
N SER A 127 4.18 -8.67 -8.97
CA SER A 127 5.30 -9.48 -8.46
C SER A 127 6.46 -8.59 -7.99
N LEU A 128 6.77 -7.55 -8.76
CA LEU A 128 7.80 -6.57 -8.40
C LEU A 128 7.42 -5.83 -7.12
N ALA A 129 6.18 -5.39 -6.98
CA ALA A 129 5.71 -4.70 -5.78
C ALA A 129 5.85 -5.57 -4.52
N TRP A 130 5.44 -6.84 -4.59
CA TRP A 130 5.60 -7.77 -3.47
C TRP A 130 7.07 -8.16 -3.22
N GLY A 131 7.87 -8.33 -4.27
CA GLY A 131 9.30 -8.60 -4.15
C GLY A 131 10.03 -7.46 -3.42
N LEU A 132 9.76 -6.20 -3.79
CA LEU A 132 10.29 -5.02 -3.12
C LEU A 132 9.80 -4.91 -1.68
N THR A 133 8.53 -5.21 -1.42
CA THR A 133 7.97 -5.23 -0.06
C THR A 133 8.69 -6.27 0.80
N ALA A 134 8.83 -7.50 0.32
CA ALA A 134 9.52 -8.57 1.02
C ALA A 134 10.99 -8.23 1.29
N TRP A 135 11.70 -7.74 0.28
CA TRP A 135 13.08 -7.29 0.43
C TRP A 135 13.22 -6.22 1.52
N ARG A 136 12.32 -5.23 1.52
CA ARG A 136 12.35 -4.14 2.51
C ARG A 136 12.04 -4.64 3.93
N LEU A 137 11.08 -5.55 4.07
CA LEU A 137 10.75 -6.18 5.35
C LEU A 137 11.94 -6.97 5.92
N LEU A 138 12.63 -7.75 5.08
CA LEU A 138 13.84 -8.48 5.48
C LEU A 138 14.96 -7.54 5.92
N HIS A 139 15.15 -6.41 5.22
CA HIS A 139 16.11 -5.39 5.60
C HIS A 139 15.82 -4.81 7.00
N TRP A 140 14.56 -4.47 7.30
CA TRP A 140 14.16 -3.98 8.62
C TRP A 140 14.28 -5.04 9.71
N ARG A 141 13.93 -6.30 9.41
CA ARG A 141 14.10 -7.43 10.34
C ARG A 141 15.58 -7.60 10.75
N ARG A 142 16.50 -7.57 9.79
CA ARG A 142 17.95 -7.68 10.08
C ARG A 142 18.43 -6.56 11.00
N ARG A 143 17.95 -5.34 10.82
CA ARG A 143 18.28 -4.21 11.70
C ARG A 143 17.75 -4.39 13.13
N THR A 144 16.55 -4.92 13.29
CA THR A 144 15.95 -5.21 14.61
C THR A 144 16.74 -6.27 15.36
N VAL A 145 17.14 -7.34 14.68
CA VAL A 145 17.95 -8.41 15.27
C VAL A 145 19.33 -7.88 15.71
N ARG A 146 20.03 -7.12 14.87
CA ARG A 146 21.33 -6.52 15.24
C ARG A 146 21.22 -5.62 16.47
N ARG A 147 20.19 -4.80 16.61
CA ARG A 147 19.98 -3.97 17.81
C ARG A 147 19.76 -4.79 19.09
N ARG A 148 19.15 -5.96 19.00
CA ARG A 148 18.96 -6.85 20.17
C ARG A 148 20.27 -7.55 20.58
N LEU A 149 21.18 -7.80 19.63
CA LEU A 149 22.45 -8.48 19.89
C LEU A 149 23.56 -7.53 20.36
N ASP A 150 23.39 -6.22 20.16
CA ASP A 150 24.37 -5.19 20.57
C ASP A 150 23.73 -4.16 21.52
N PRO A 151 23.43 -4.56 22.79
CA PRO A 151 22.81 -3.68 23.78
C PRO A 151 23.74 -2.55 24.24
N GLY A 152 25.04 -2.60 23.91
CA GLY A 152 26.03 -1.58 24.29
C GLY A 152 25.95 -0.26 23.52
N GLN A 153 25.15 -0.18 22.45
CA GLN A 153 24.93 1.04 21.66
C GLN A 153 23.67 1.83 22.08
N LEU A 154 23.05 1.51 23.21
CA LEU A 154 22.01 2.38 23.77
C LEU A 154 22.66 3.70 24.18
N PRO A 155 22.14 4.86 23.76
CA PRO A 155 22.63 6.15 24.23
C PRO A 155 22.52 6.17 25.76
N ARG A 156 23.65 6.32 26.47
CA ARG A 156 23.71 6.45 27.94
C ARG A 156 23.14 7.78 28.46
N GLU A 157 22.32 8.45 27.67
CA GLU A 157 21.77 9.78 27.99
C GLU A 157 20.68 9.81 29.07
N GLY A 158 20.15 8.66 29.50
CA GLY A 158 19.06 8.60 30.48
C GLY A 158 19.48 8.52 31.96
N TYR A 159 20.74 8.18 32.27
CA TYR A 159 21.13 7.87 33.66
C TYR A 159 21.76 9.05 34.44
N ARG A 160 21.96 10.21 33.82
CA ARG A 160 22.59 11.37 34.48
C ARG A 160 21.64 12.38 35.16
N ARG A 161 20.33 12.12 35.19
CA ARG A 161 19.34 13.04 35.79
C ARG A 161 18.64 12.52 37.06
N ALA A 162 19.17 11.49 37.68
CA ALA A 162 18.73 11.06 39.00
C ALA A 162 19.98 11.01 39.90
N GLY A 163 20.54 12.15 40.21
CA GLY A 163 21.49 12.38 41.29
C GLY A 163 20.83 13.25 42.34
N PRO A 164 21.14 13.07 43.63
CA PRO A 164 20.42 13.53 44.79
C PRO A 164 20.30 15.05 44.88
#